data_921823ca5b5a75276dad5dfa3aff7613
#
_entry.id   921823ca5b5a75276dad5dfa3aff7613
#
_cell.length_a   1.000
_cell.length_b   1.000
_cell.length_c   1.000
_cell.angle_alpha   90.00
_cell.angle_beta   90.00
_cell.angle_gamma   90.00
#
_symmetry.space_group_name_H-M   'P 1'
#
loop_
_entity.id
_entity.type
_entity.pdbx_description
1 polymer ?
#
loop_
_entity_poly.entity_id
_entity_poly.type
_entity_poly.pdbx_seq_one_letter_code
_entity_poly.pdbx_strand_id
1 'polypeptide(L)'
;MQHLKFEVTPLEELSYYSQKFNICCLCKRDDLFSKAGGGSKARMLQYILYPLHKEKIDVLLTAGGPCSNYNRAAALLCAELGIRMRLISYTNTPSDYEHSLNYYVSNLAGLSIFIVKKRRLLKLFKK
;
A
#
# COMPACT_ATOMS: atom_id res chain seq x y z
N MET A 1 -12.16 -23.56 -1.86
CA MET A 1 -12.37 -22.16 -1.41
C MET A 1 -11.35 -21.86 -0.32
N GLN A 2 -10.23 -21.20 -0.63
CA GLN A 2 -9.33 -20.73 0.41
C GLN A 2 -10.04 -19.64 1.20
N HIS A 3 -10.47 -19.98 2.43
CA HIS A 3 -10.90 -18.96 3.37
C HIS A 3 -9.71 -18.04 3.64
N LEU A 4 -9.89 -16.76 3.42
CA LEU A 4 -8.95 -15.73 3.85
C LEU A 4 -8.74 -15.89 5.36
N LYS A 5 -7.67 -16.59 5.75
CA LYS A 5 -7.18 -16.51 7.12
C LYS A 5 -6.52 -15.15 7.26
N PHE A 6 -7.21 -14.23 7.91
CA PHE A 6 -6.60 -12.99 8.33
C PHE A 6 -5.51 -13.33 9.36
N GLU A 7 -4.27 -13.03 8.99
CA GLU A 7 -3.14 -13.20 9.90
C GLU A 7 -3.29 -12.29 11.11
N VAL A 8 -3.19 -12.88 12.30
CA VAL A 8 -3.22 -12.13 13.56
C VAL A 8 -1.79 -11.74 13.90
N THR A 9 -1.50 -10.45 13.96
CA THR A 9 -0.23 -9.93 14.46
C THR A 9 -0.31 -9.63 15.95
N PRO A 10 0.81 -9.68 16.71
CA PRO A 10 0.82 -9.43 18.15
C PRO A 10 0.28 -8.05 18.52
N LEU A 11 -0.26 -7.97 19.73
CA LEU A 11 -0.53 -6.73 20.44
C LEU A 11 0.39 -6.72 21.65
N GLU A 12 1.35 -5.80 21.67
CA GLU A 12 2.41 -5.71 22.68
C GLU A 12 2.26 -4.46 23.52
N GLU A 13 2.49 -4.56 24.83
CA GLU A 13 2.54 -3.39 25.68
C GLU A 13 3.89 -2.66 25.53
N LEU A 14 3.82 -1.35 25.33
CA LEU A 14 4.97 -0.46 25.34
C LEU A 14 5.22 0.05 26.76
N SER A 15 5.84 -0.80 27.60
CA SER A 15 5.97 -0.58 29.04
C SER A 15 6.61 0.77 29.40
N TYR A 16 7.63 1.21 28.65
CA TYR A 16 8.26 2.52 28.87
C TYR A 16 7.25 3.68 28.73
N TYR A 17 6.43 3.65 27.68
CA TYR A 17 5.42 4.70 27.43
C TYR A 17 4.25 4.59 28.40
N SER A 18 3.84 3.35 28.73
CA SER A 18 2.81 3.11 29.73
C SER A 18 3.17 3.74 31.08
N GLN A 19 4.37 3.51 31.55
CA GLN A 19 4.86 4.09 32.80
C GLN A 19 5.06 5.60 32.72
N LYS A 20 5.70 6.10 31.67
CA LYS A 20 6.03 7.52 31.49
C LYS A 20 4.78 8.40 31.47
N PHE A 21 3.70 7.94 30.84
CA PHE A 21 2.47 8.71 30.66
C PHE A 21 1.32 8.26 31.55
N ASN A 22 1.56 7.27 32.42
CA ASN A 22 0.53 6.66 33.28
C ASN A 22 -0.73 6.24 32.52
N ILE A 23 -0.53 5.50 31.41
CA ILE A 23 -1.58 4.97 30.53
C ILE A 23 -1.26 3.52 30.18
N CYS A 24 -2.22 2.75 29.68
CA CYS A 24 -1.95 1.48 29.01
C CYS A 24 -1.67 1.76 27.52
N CYS A 25 -0.39 1.76 27.14
CA CYS A 25 0.04 2.00 25.76
C CYS A 25 0.31 0.68 25.06
N LEU A 26 -0.49 0.37 24.02
CA LEU A 26 -0.38 -0.88 23.27
C LEU A 26 0.08 -0.61 21.84
N CYS A 27 0.93 -1.48 21.31
CA CYS A 27 1.39 -1.47 19.94
C CYS A 27 0.83 -2.68 19.17
N LYS A 28 0.05 -2.42 18.13
CA LYS A 28 -0.35 -3.44 17.17
C LYS A 28 0.80 -3.65 16.17
N ARG A 29 1.47 -4.81 16.21
CA ARG A 29 2.67 -5.13 15.46
C ARG A 29 2.33 -5.49 13.99
N ASP A 30 1.71 -4.56 13.26
CA ASP A 30 1.42 -4.76 11.83
C ASP A 30 2.68 -4.74 10.94
N ASP A 31 3.81 -4.30 11.47
CA ASP A 31 5.14 -4.47 10.88
C ASP A 31 5.50 -5.96 10.69
N LEU A 32 4.97 -6.85 11.55
CA LEU A 32 5.16 -8.30 11.47
C LEU A 32 4.14 -9.00 10.56
N PHE A 33 3.25 -8.24 9.89
CA PHE A 33 2.32 -8.83 8.92
C PHE A 33 3.08 -9.39 7.72
N SER A 34 2.87 -10.68 7.40
CA SER A 34 3.71 -11.42 6.44
C SER A 34 3.50 -11.01 4.98
N LYS A 35 2.36 -10.41 4.63
CA LYS A 35 2.00 -10.08 3.26
C LYS A 35 2.45 -8.69 2.84
N ALA A 36 2.76 -8.54 1.55
CA ALA A 36 3.03 -7.25 0.88
C ALA A 36 4.11 -6.38 1.58
N GLY A 37 5.08 -7.02 2.25
CA GLY A 37 6.14 -6.33 2.99
C GLY A 37 5.69 -5.69 4.29
N GLY A 38 4.58 -6.15 4.87
CA GLY A 38 4.11 -5.74 6.19
C GLY A 38 3.51 -4.34 6.28
N GLY A 39 3.13 -3.99 7.48
CA GLY A 39 2.63 -2.67 7.85
C GLY A 39 1.12 -2.49 7.67
N SER A 40 0.62 -1.40 8.24
CA SER A 40 -0.82 -1.07 8.25
C SER A 40 -1.43 -0.95 6.84
N LYS A 41 -0.63 -0.55 5.84
CA LYS A 41 -1.11 -0.43 4.45
C LYS A 41 -1.34 -1.79 3.81
N ALA A 42 -0.45 -2.75 4.04
CA ALA A 42 -0.61 -4.13 3.59
C ALA A 42 -1.85 -4.76 4.24
N ARG A 43 -2.01 -4.59 5.55
CA ARG A 43 -3.17 -5.08 6.28
C ARG A 43 -4.49 -4.48 5.76
N MET A 44 -4.55 -3.17 5.56
CA MET A 44 -5.74 -2.51 5.02
C MET A 44 -6.09 -3.03 3.62
N LEU A 45 -5.09 -3.13 2.75
CA LEU A 45 -5.28 -3.52 1.35
C LEU A 45 -5.74 -4.96 1.19
N GLN A 46 -5.35 -5.88 2.06
CA GLN A 46 -5.85 -7.25 2.00
C GLN A 46 -7.39 -7.29 2.10
N TYR A 47 -7.99 -6.47 2.97
CA TYR A 47 -9.46 -6.40 3.12
C TYR A 47 -10.16 -5.84 1.89
N ILE A 48 -9.45 -5.07 1.07
CA ILE A 48 -9.97 -4.48 -0.16
C ILE A 48 -9.75 -5.43 -1.35
N LEU A 49 -8.52 -5.87 -1.55
CA LEU A 49 -8.13 -6.56 -2.79
C LEU A 49 -8.59 -8.01 -2.86
N TYR A 50 -8.60 -8.71 -1.74
CA TYR A 50 -9.04 -10.10 -1.77
C TYR A 50 -10.54 -10.29 -2.09
N PRO A 51 -11.49 -9.50 -1.58
CA PRO A 51 -12.86 -9.54 -2.05
C PRO A 51 -12.97 -9.20 -3.54
N LEU A 52 -12.27 -8.15 -4.00
CA LEU A 52 -12.28 -7.73 -5.40
C LEU A 52 -11.69 -8.77 -6.34
N HIS A 53 -10.67 -9.52 -5.90
CA HIS A 53 -10.12 -10.62 -6.70
C HIS A 53 -11.17 -11.71 -7.01
N LYS A 54 -12.10 -11.97 -6.09
CA LYS A 54 -13.21 -12.90 -6.34
C LYS A 54 -14.16 -12.40 -7.43
N GLU A 55 -14.26 -11.10 -7.63
CA GLU A 55 -15.04 -10.46 -8.69
C GLU A 55 -14.30 -10.43 -10.04
N LYS A 56 -13.11 -11.07 -10.11
CA LYS A 56 -12.29 -11.18 -11.33
C LYS A 56 -11.91 -9.83 -11.94
N ILE A 57 -11.54 -8.88 -11.10
CA ILE A 57 -11.01 -7.60 -11.59
C ILE A 57 -9.65 -7.82 -12.26
N ASP A 58 -9.42 -7.16 -13.39
CA ASP A 58 -8.18 -7.27 -14.16
C ASP A 58 -7.15 -6.19 -13.81
N VAL A 59 -7.62 -5.03 -13.37
CA VAL A 59 -6.77 -3.84 -13.18
C VAL A 59 -7.19 -3.09 -11.93
N LEU A 60 -6.21 -2.78 -11.09
CA LEU A 60 -6.34 -1.79 -10.02
C LEU A 60 -5.77 -0.45 -10.50
N LEU A 61 -6.59 0.59 -10.53
CA LEU A 61 -6.15 1.96 -10.78
C LEU A 61 -6.05 2.72 -9.46
N THR A 62 -4.90 3.32 -9.20
CA THR A 62 -4.68 4.14 -8.00
C THR A 62 -4.04 5.47 -8.36
N ALA A 63 -4.05 6.42 -7.42
CA ALA A 63 -3.39 7.71 -7.56
C ALA A 63 -2.53 8.03 -6.33
N GLY A 64 -1.39 8.69 -6.55
CA GLY A 64 -0.52 9.10 -5.45
C GLY A 64 0.94 9.21 -5.84
N GLY A 65 1.81 9.35 -4.83
CA GLY A 65 3.25 9.39 -5.04
C GLY A 65 3.84 8.01 -5.30
N PRO A 66 4.87 7.91 -6.14
CA PRO A 66 5.49 6.62 -6.48
C PRO A 66 6.23 5.99 -5.29
N CYS A 67 6.66 6.79 -4.31
CA CYS A 67 7.34 6.32 -3.10
C CYS A 67 6.38 5.90 -1.98
N SER A 68 5.08 5.87 -2.23
CA SER A 68 4.06 5.61 -1.23
C SER A 68 4.12 4.17 -0.71
N ASN A 69 4.09 3.99 0.62
CA ASN A 69 3.93 2.67 1.25
C ASN A 69 2.61 1.99 0.83
N TYR A 70 1.56 2.77 0.57
CA TYR A 70 0.31 2.25 0.04
C TYR A 70 0.51 1.63 -1.34
N ASN A 71 1.14 2.37 -2.26
CA ASN A 71 1.35 1.89 -3.63
C ASN A 71 2.28 0.69 -3.67
N ARG A 72 3.33 0.66 -2.83
CA ARG A 72 4.20 -0.52 -2.69
C ARG A 72 3.41 -1.76 -2.24
N ALA A 73 2.63 -1.63 -1.18
CA ALA A 73 1.84 -2.75 -0.66
C ALA A 73 0.77 -3.19 -1.67
N ALA A 74 0.11 -2.24 -2.37
CA ALA A 74 -0.86 -2.55 -3.41
C ALA A 74 -0.22 -3.28 -4.59
N ALA A 75 0.97 -2.86 -5.04
CA ALA A 75 1.68 -3.51 -6.13
C ALA A 75 2.03 -4.97 -5.80
N LEU A 76 2.56 -5.21 -4.60
CA LEU A 76 2.90 -6.56 -4.14
C LEU A 76 1.67 -7.47 -4.03
N LEU A 77 0.56 -6.97 -3.48
CA LEU A 77 -0.68 -7.75 -3.40
C LEU A 77 -1.31 -7.99 -4.77
N CYS A 78 -1.29 -6.99 -5.65
CA CYS A 78 -1.77 -7.15 -7.03
C CYS A 78 -0.96 -8.22 -7.78
N ALA A 79 0.37 -8.21 -7.62
CA ALA A 79 1.23 -9.24 -8.21
C ALA A 79 0.90 -10.65 -7.66
N GLU A 80 0.68 -10.78 -6.34
CA GLU A 80 0.26 -12.04 -5.71
C GLU A 80 -1.07 -12.56 -6.27
N LEU A 81 -2.01 -11.63 -6.54
CA LEU A 81 -3.36 -11.95 -7.00
C LEU A 81 -3.52 -12.02 -8.53
N GLY A 82 -2.45 -11.74 -9.29
CA GLY A 82 -2.53 -11.68 -10.76
C GLY A 82 -3.30 -10.46 -11.30
N ILE A 83 -3.47 -9.41 -10.50
CA ILE A 83 -4.14 -8.17 -10.87
C ILE A 83 -3.10 -7.18 -11.41
N ARG A 84 -3.34 -6.59 -12.56
CA ARG A 84 -2.47 -5.52 -13.07
C ARG A 84 -2.67 -4.24 -12.27
N MET A 85 -1.59 -3.55 -11.91
CA MET A 85 -1.70 -2.26 -11.20
C MET A 85 -1.23 -1.10 -12.06
N ARG A 86 -1.99 -0.01 -12.05
CA ARG A 86 -1.67 1.26 -12.72
C ARG A 86 -1.74 2.39 -11.70
N LEU A 87 -0.68 3.21 -11.66
CA LEU A 87 -0.56 4.37 -10.78
C LEU A 87 -0.59 5.66 -11.59
N ILE A 88 -1.53 6.54 -11.29
CA ILE A 88 -1.48 7.93 -11.75
C ILE A 88 -0.68 8.74 -10.72
N SER A 89 0.51 9.17 -11.11
CA SER A 89 1.38 9.98 -10.26
C SER A 89 1.43 11.43 -10.71
N TYR A 90 1.42 12.33 -9.74
CA TYR A 90 1.50 13.78 -9.95
C TYR A 90 2.83 14.38 -9.47
N THR A 91 3.89 13.61 -9.49
CA THR A 91 5.23 14.13 -9.19
C THR A 91 5.74 15.04 -10.31
N ASN A 92 6.49 16.07 -9.95
CA ASN A 92 7.01 17.04 -10.92
C ASN A 92 8.35 16.60 -11.52
N THR A 93 9.14 15.76 -10.82
CA THR A 93 10.50 15.38 -11.21
C THR A 93 10.73 13.88 -11.03
N PRO A 94 11.20 13.16 -12.05
CA PRO A 94 11.56 11.75 -11.93
C PRO A 94 12.65 11.48 -10.88
N SER A 95 13.61 12.39 -10.75
CA SER A 95 14.72 12.28 -9.78
C SER A 95 14.27 12.15 -8.32
N ASP A 96 13.04 12.60 -7.99
CA ASP A 96 12.54 12.59 -6.61
C ASP A 96 12.18 11.18 -6.11
N TYR A 97 12.06 10.18 -6.99
CA TYR A 97 11.57 8.86 -6.62
C TYR A 97 12.44 7.68 -7.10
N GLU A 98 13.34 7.89 -8.05
CA GLU A 98 14.15 6.82 -8.65
C GLU A 98 15.03 6.08 -7.63
N HIS A 99 15.44 6.76 -6.57
CA HIS A 99 16.25 6.18 -5.48
C HIS A 99 15.41 5.60 -4.34
N SER A 100 14.08 5.63 -4.43
CA SER A 100 13.20 5.11 -3.39
C SER A 100 13.09 3.58 -3.48
N LEU A 101 13.35 2.89 -2.38
CA LEU A 101 13.13 1.44 -2.27
C LEU A 101 11.67 1.06 -2.58
N ASN A 102 10.70 1.86 -2.13
CA ASN A 102 9.29 1.61 -2.41
C ASN A 102 8.98 1.66 -3.91
N TYR A 103 9.57 2.62 -4.63
CA TYR A 103 9.45 2.73 -6.07
C TYR A 103 10.06 1.50 -6.78
N TYR A 104 11.29 1.14 -6.40
CA TYR A 104 12.00 -0.01 -6.95
C TYR A 104 11.20 -1.32 -6.77
N VAL A 105 10.75 -1.59 -5.54
CA VAL A 105 9.96 -2.80 -5.22
C VAL A 105 8.64 -2.81 -6.00
N SER A 106 7.97 -1.65 -6.13
CA SER A 106 6.72 -1.55 -6.90
C SER A 106 6.91 -1.85 -8.38
N ASN A 107 8.01 -1.40 -8.97
CA ASN A 107 8.35 -1.70 -10.36
C ASN A 107 8.63 -3.19 -10.57
N LEU A 108 9.39 -3.83 -9.65
CA LEU A 108 9.62 -5.28 -9.70
C LEU A 108 8.31 -6.07 -9.59
N ALA A 109 7.33 -5.56 -8.86
CA ALA A 109 5.99 -6.12 -8.76
C ALA A 109 5.08 -5.85 -9.98
N GLY A 110 5.61 -5.23 -11.04
CA GLY A 110 4.87 -4.98 -12.29
C GLY A 110 3.99 -3.73 -12.29
N LEU A 111 4.26 -2.75 -11.42
CA LEU A 111 3.54 -1.49 -11.41
C LEU A 111 3.80 -0.68 -12.68
N SER A 112 2.74 -0.27 -13.39
CA SER A 112 2.82 0.71 -14.47
C SER A 112 2.49 2.12 -13.94
N ILE A 113 3.40 3.07 -14.14
CA ILE A 113 3.26 4.44 -13.65
C ILE A 113 2.99 5.40 -14.79
N PHE A 114 1.91 6.20 -14.66
CA PHE A 114 1.56 7.28 -15.57
C PHE A 114 1.77 8.62 -14.86
N ILE A 115 2.74 9.40 -15.30
CA ILE A 115 3.05 10.71 -14.71
C ILE A 115 2.16 11.76 -15.35
N VAL A 116 1.41 12.49 -14.52
CA VAL A 116 0.53 13.57 -14.95
C VAL A 116 0.98 14.89 -14.31
N LYS A 117 1.17 15.92 -15.11
CA LYS A 117 1.48 17.27 -14.58
C LYS A 117 0.32 17.76 -13.70
N LYS A 118 0.61 18.24 -12.48
CA LYS A 118 -0.37 18.70 -11.47
C LYS A 118 -1.46 19.63 -12.03
N ARG A 119 -1.11 20.50 -12.99
CA ARG A 119 -2.06 21.40 -13.66
C ARG A 119 -3.13 20.68 -14.51
N ARG A 120 -2.87 19.46 -15.01
CA ARG A 120 -3.85 18.70 -15.80
C ARG A 120 -4.84 17.93 -14.92
N LEU A 121 -4.42 17.43 -13.77
CA LEU A 121 -5.30 16.73 -12.82
C LEU A 121 -6.42 17.63 -12.32
N LEU A 122 -6.12 18.88 -11.94
CA LEU A 122 -7.12 19.84 -11.47
C LEU A 122 -8.20 20.20 -12.52
N LYS A 123 -7.90 20.01 -13.81
CA LYS A 123 -8.90 20.21 -14.89
C LYS A 123 -9.83 19.01 -15.08
N LEU A 124 -9.42 17.80 -14.71
CA LEU A 124 -10.24 16.60 -14.83
C LEU A 124 -11.31 16.48 -13.72
N PHE A 125 -11.09 17.13 -12.57
CA PHE A 125 -12.01 17.13 -11.42
C PHE A 125 -12.87 18.40 -11.32
N LYS A 126 -12.80 19.32 -12.30
CA LYS A 126 -13.62 20.54 -12.36
C LYS A 126 -14.80 20.45 -13.36
N LYS A 127 -15.21 19.22 -13.68
CA LYS A 127 -16.46 18.99 -14.45
C LYS A 127 -17.52 18.35 -13.56
#